data_55f1f02f4caef3d8576790ead8bcdbad
#
_entry.id   55f1f02f4caef3d8576790ead8bcdbad
#
_cell.length_a   1.000
_cell.length_b   1.000
_cell.length_c   1.000
_cell.angle_alpha   90.00
_cell.angle_beta   90.00
_cell.angle_gamma   90.00
#
_symmetry.space_group_name_H-M   'P 1'
#
loop_
_entity.id
_entity.type
_entity.pdbx_description
1 polymer ?
#
loop_
_entity_poly.entity_id
_entity_poly.type
_entity_poly.pdbx_seq_one_letter_code
_entity_poly.pdbx_strand_id
1 'polypeptide(L)'
;MCVALPEREAFDRLAKEAGFERKCTVPKVDTYLSFDGTAAQAMRAYEQILGAKLEVLMKFGDAPSGMRGPPGSDDKVMHGQLSFKNGDRLMASDWIGGHPYEGMKGFSVALSYETAIEARTAFDALVKGGMAILPMQQSFFAEAFGMLIDRFGTPWTISGGTSRT
;
A
#
# COMPACT_ATOMS: atom_id res chain seq x y z
N MET A 1 12.74 4.71 -20.41
CA MET A 1 13.63 4.29 -21.53
C MET A 1 13.84 2.79 -21.39
N CYS A 2 13.10 1.94 -22.17
CA CYS A 2 13.26 0.49 -22.12
C CYS A 2 14.62 0.14 -22.77
N VAL A 3 15.52 -0.44 -21.98
CA VAL A 3 16.79 -0.95 -22.51
C VAL A 3 16.48 -2.20 -23.35
N ALA A 4 16.80 -2.13 -24.65
CA ALA A 4 16.65 -3.25 -25.58
C ALA A 4 17.79 -4.25 -25.36
N LEU A 5 17.45 -5.48 -25.01
CA LEU A 5 18.34 -6.62 -25.13
C LEU A 5 18.20 -7.23 -26.54
N PRO A 6 19.27 -7.72 -27.19
CA PRO A 6 19.24 -8.19 -28.58
C PRO A 6 18.22 -9.31 -28.86
N GLU A 7 17.90 -10.14 -27.89
CA GLU A 7 16.84 -11.16 -28.00
C GLU A 7 15.42 -10.55 -28.04
N ARG A 8 15.25 -9.34 -27.51
CA ARG A 8 13.97 -8.64 -27.49
C ARG A 8 13.61 -8.08 -28.86
N GLU A 9 14.61 -7.60 -29.62
CA GLU A 9 14.41 -7.08 -30.98
C GLU A 9 13.97 -8.16 -31.96
N ALA A 10 14.50 -9.39 -31.83
CA ALA A 10 14.10 -10.54 -32.64
C ALA A 10 12.65 -10.94 -32.33
N PHE A 11 12.26 -10.95 -31.06
CA PHE A 11 10.90 -11.27 -30.64
C PHE A 11 9.90 -10.18 -31.06
N ASP A 12 10.25 -8.91 -30.95
CA ASP A 12 9.40 -7.77 -31.34
C ASP A 12 9.18 -7.75 -32.86
N ARG A 13 10.17 -8.19 -33.66
CA ARG A 13 10.05 -8.36 -35.13
C ARG A 13 9.06 -9.43 -35.48
N LEU A 14 9.16 -10.62 -34.88
CA LEU A 14 8.24 -11.74 -35.10
C LEU A 14 6.81 -11.41 -34.65
N ALA A 15 6.65 -10.69 -33.55
CA ALA A 15 5.35 -10.24 -33.06
C ALA A 15 4.70 -9.24 -34.04
N LYS A 16 5.50 -8.34 -34.61
CA LYS A 16 5.02 -7.35 -35.58
C LYS A 16 4.61 -8.01 -36.92
N GLU A 17 5.36 -9.01 -37.39
CA GLU A 17 5.03 -9.81 -38.56
C GLU A 17 3.76 -10.64 -38.34
N ALA A 18 3.48 -11.06 -37.13
CA ALA A 18 2.25 -11.76 -36.74
C ALA A 18 1.05 -10.83 -36.49
N GLY A 19 1.17 -9.51 -36.69
CA GLY A 19 0.12 -8.52 -36.47
C GLY A 19 -0.17 -8.25 -34.96
N PHE A 20 0.75 -8.62 -34.09
CA PHE A 20 0.63 -8.41 -32.64
C PHE A 20 1.38 -7.14 -32.23
N GLU A 21 0.70 -6.00 -32.26
CA GLU A 21 1.25 -4.76 -31.67
C GLU A 21 1.25 -4.86 -30.14
N ARG A 22 2.41 -5.14 -29.57
CA ARG A 22 2.59 -5.02 -28.13
C ARG A 22 2.69 -3.53 -27.76
N LYS A 23 1.57 -2.91 -27.34
CA LYS A 23 1.66 -1.67 -26.57
C LYS A 23 2.44 -2.00 -25.30
N CYS A 24 3.67 -1.49 -25.18
CA CYS A 24 4.43 -1.55 -23.92
C CYS A 24 3.71 -0.69 -22.87
N THR A 25 2.66 -1.22 -22.25
CA THR A 25 1.99 -0.56 -21.13
C THR A 25 2.79 -0.89 -19.87
N VAL A 26 3.36 0.14 -19.25
CA VAL A 26 3.97 -0.02 -17.92
C VAL A 26 2.81 -0.22 -16.93
N PRO A 27 2.77 -1.35 -16.20
CA PRO A 27 1.73 -1.55 -15.20
C PRO A 27 1.88 -0.52 -14.07
N LYS A 28 0.77 -0.05 -13.53
CA LYS A 28 0.77 0.72 -12.29
C LYS A 28 0.86 -0.27 -11.13
N VAL A 29 1.77 -0.02 -10.19
CA VAL A 29 1.89 -0.81 -8.96
C VAL A 29 1.25 -0.02 -7.83
N ASP A 30 0.29 -0.63 -7.15
CA ASP A 30 -0.39 -0.06 -6.00
C ASP A 30 -0.27 -1.03 -4.81
N THR A 31 -0.29 -0.52 -3.59
CA THR A 31 -0.29 -1.35 -2.38
C THR A 31 -1.71 -1.77 -2.03
N TYR A 32 -1.89 -3.07 -1.76
CA TYR A 32 -3.17 -3.64 -1.31
C TYR A 32 -3.00 -4.37 0.02
N LEU A 33 -3.76 -3.94 1.05
CA LEU A 33 -3.71 -4.48 2.40
C LEU A 33 -4.95 -5.34 2.69
N SER A 34 -4.77 -6.38 3.50
CA SER A 34 -5.88 -7.19 4.00
C SER A 34 -5.94 -7.11 5.51
N PHE A 35 -7.14 -6.90 6.07
CA PHE A 35 -7.37 -6.75 7.50
C PHE A 35 -8.36 -7.81 8.01
N ASP A 36 -8.41 -8.03 9.30
CA ASP A 36 -9.40 -8.89 9.94
C ASP A 36 -10.52 -8.03 10.57
N GLY A 37 -11.41 -7.52 9.71
CA GLY A 37 -12.57 -6.71 10.12
C GLY A 37 -12.25 -5.27 10.53
N THR A 38 -11.01 -4.81 10.36
CA THR A 38 -10.58 -3.46 10.77
C THR A 38 -10.25 -2.52 9.61
N ALA A 39 -10.46 -2.95 8.36
CA ALA A 39 -10.10 -2.17 7.18
C ALA A 39 -10.72 -0.76 7.17
N ALA A 40 -12.01 -0.63 7.52
CA ALA A 40 -12.68 0.67 7.54
C ALA A 40 -12.04 1.65 8.55
N GLN A 41 -11.66 1.17 9.73
CA GLN A 41 -11.02 1.97 10.77
C GLN A 41 -9.59 2.35 10.36
N ALA A 42 -8.84 1.40 9.80
CA ALA A 42 -7.50 1.63 9.31
C ALA A 42 -7.46 2.70 8.21
N MET A 43 -8.32 2.57 7.17
CA MET A 43 -8.36 3.50 6.04
C MET A 43 -8.72 4.92 6.49
N ARG A 44 -9.67 5.10 7.41
CA ARG A 44 -10.01 6.42 7.98
C ARG A 44 -8.86 7.01 8.81
N ALA A 45 -8.15 6.19 9.57
CA ALA A 45 -6.98 6.64 10.32
C ALA A 45 -5.85 7.08 9.39
N TYR A 46 -5.58 6.30 8.33
CA TYR A 46 -4.54 6.63 7.35
C TYR A 46 -4.88 7.87 6.53
N GLU A 47 -6.17 8.09 6.18
CA GLU A 47 -6.61 9.35 5.58
C GLU A 47 -6.18 10.56 6.41
N GLN A 48 -6.44 10.51 7.71
CA GLN A 48 -6.13 11.61 8.64
C GLN A 48 -4.62 11.75 8.89
N ILE A 49 -3.92 10.64 9.09
CA ILE A 49 -2.49 10.64 9.46
C ILE A 49 -1.60 10.99 8.27
N LEU A 50 -1.92 10.44 7.10
CA LEU A 50 -1.07 10.55 5.92
C LEU A 50 -1.50 11.69 4.97
N GLY A 51 -2.61 12.37 5.26
CA GLY A 51 -3.13 13.44 4.40
C GLY A 51 -3.58 12.97 3.02
N ALA A 52 -3.95 11.68 2.92
CA ALA A 52 -4.53 11.10 1.72
C ALA A 52 -6.04 11.40 1.66
N LYS A 53 -6.67 11.11 0.52
CA LYS A 53 -8.12 11.23 0.34
C LYS A 53 -8.75 9.85 0.24
N LEU A 54 -9.76 9.57 1.07
CA LEU A 54 -10.54 8.35 0.99
C LEU A 54 -11.55 8.45 -0.17
N GLU A 55 -11.22 7.82 -1.30
CA GLU A 55 -12.04 7.86 -2.51
C GLU A 55 -13.16 6.82 -2.50
N VAL A 56 -12.87 5.64 -1.96
CA VAL A 56 -13.81 4.50 -1.93
C VAL A 56 -13.73 3.83 -0.57
N LEU A 57 -14.89 3.48 -0.04
CA LEU A 57 -15.03 2.57 1.10
C LEU A 57 -16.34 1.81 0.95
N MET A 58 -16.30 0.65 0.31
CA MET A 58 -17.45 -0.20 -0.03
C MET A 58 -17.47 -1.43 0.87
N LYS A 59 -18.62 -1.74 1.43
CA LYS A 59 -18.83 -2.96 2.21
C LYS A 59 -19.42 -4.08 1.34
N PHE A 60 -19.28 -5.33 1.78
CA PHE A 60 -19.90 -6.47 1.11
C PHE A 60 -21.43 -6.37 1.08
N GLY A 61 -22.06 -5.81 2.14
CA GLY A 61 -23.49 -5.58 2.21
C GLY A 61 -24.02 -4.59 1.17
N ASP A 62 -23.18 -3.64 0.70
CA ASP A 62 -23.53 -2.65 -0.32
C ASP A 62 -23.42 -3.22 -1.75
N ALA A 63 -22.81 -4.41 -1.91
CA ALA A 63 -22.60 -5.02 -3.21
C ALA A 63 -23.91 -5.52 -3.84
N PRO A 64 -24.03 -5.49 -5.19
CA PRO A 64 -25.18 -6.08 -5.89
C PRO A 64 -25.39 -7.56 -5.51
N SER A 65 -26.65 -8.02 -5.60
CA SER A 65 -26.97 -9.43 -5.38
C SER A 65 -26.16 -10.30 -6.34
N GLY A 66 -25.41 -11.28 -5.81
CA GLY A 66 -24.48 -12.12 -6.56
C GLY A 66 -23.00 -11.75 -6.41
N MET A 67 -22.67 -10.55 -5.86
CA MET A 67 -21.32 -10.14 -5.49
C MET A 67 -21.14 -9.99 -3.97
N ARG A 68 -22.15 -10.33 -3.19
CA ARG A 68 -22.09 -10.30 -1.73
C ARG A 68 -21.10 -11.38 -1.23
N GLY A 69 -20.41 -11.04 -0.16
CA GLY A 69 -19.53 -11.99 0.52
C GLY A 69 -20.28 -13.15 1.19
N PRO A 70 -19.56 -14.05 1.85
CA PRO A 70 -20.15 -15.13 2.61
C PRO A 70 -21.06 -14.61 3.73
N PRO A 71 -21.99 -15.43 4.25
CA PRO A 71 -22.89 -15.02 5.35
C PRO A 71 -22.10 -14.44 6.53
N GLY A 72 -22.57 -13.29 7.05
CA GLY A 72 -21.90 -12.57 8.15
C GLY A 72 -20.78 -11.63 7.75
N SER A 73 -20.55 -11.40 6.46
CA SER A 73 -19.54 -10.44 5.98
C SER A 73 -20.11 -9.08 5.56
N ASP A 74 -21.40 -8.85 5.71
CA ASP A 74 -22.06 -7.62 5.21
C ASP A 74 -21.41 -6.32 5.72
N ASP A 75 -20.92 -6.30 6.95
CA ASP A 75 -20.24 -5.15 7.55
C ASP A 75 -18.75 -5.05 7.20
N LYS A 76 -18.16 -6.10 6.62
CA LYS A 76 -16.76 -6.12 6.22
C LYS A 76 -16.53 -5.28 4.97
N VAL A 77 -15.36 -4.66 4.88
CA VAL A 77 -14.96 -3.87 3.70
C VAL A 77 -14.58 -4.79 2.56
N MET A 78 -15.31 -4.69 1.46
CA MET A 78 -15.00 -5.35 0.20
C MET A 78 -13.86 -4.65 -0.53
N HIS A 79 -13.88 -3.31 -0.54
CA HIS A 79 -12.84 -2.49 -1.15
C HIS A 79 -12.79 -1.09 -0.54
N GLY A 80 -11.59 -0.67 -0.18
CA GLY A 80 -11.26 0.69 0.22
C GLY A 80 -10.09 1.24 -0.59
N GLN A 81 -10.09 2.54 -0.91
CA GLN A 81 -9.00 3.18 -1.63
C GLN A 81 -8.71 4.57 -1.08
N LEU A 82 -7.46 4.79 -0.73
CA LEU A 82 -6.87 6.11 -0.49
C LEU A 82 -6.06 6.53 -1.72
N SER A 83 -6.17 7.81 -2.08
CA SER A 83 -5.36 8.44 -3.13
C SER A 83 -4.49 9.53 -2.54
N PHE A 84 -3.22 9.54 -2.91
CA PHE A 84 -2.25 10.55 -2.54
C PHE A 84 -2.09 11.59 -3.64
N LYS A 85 -1.63 12.80 -3.30
CA LYS A 85 -1.46 13.90 -4.27
C LYS A 85 -0.45 13.59 -5.38
N ASN A 86 0.52 12.74 -5.13
CA ASN A 86 1.52 12.28 -6.10
C ASN A 86 0.99 11.18 -7.06
N GLY A 87 -0.26 10.73 -6.88
CA GLY A 87 -0.90 9.71 -7.69
C GLY A 87 -0.74 8.28 -7.17
N ASP A 88 -0.04 8.06 -6.06
CA ASP A 88 0.03 6.77 -5.38
C ASP A 88 -1.31 6.40 -4.78
N ARG A 89 -1.53 5.10 -4.58
CA ARG A 89 -2.74 4.57 -3.96
C ARG A 89 -2.42 3.54 -2.89
N LEU A 90 -3.20 3.58 -1.83
CA LEU A 90 -3.24 2.53 -0.82
C LEU A 90 -4.66 1.94 -0.82
N MET A 91 -4.77 0.67 -1.11
CA MET A 91 -6.04 -0.04 -1.17
C MET A 91 -6.13 -1.07 -0.05
N ALA A 92 -7.35 -1.42 0.32
CA ALA A 92 -7.58 -2.39 1.39
C ALA A 92 -8.91 -3.13 1.24
N SER A 93 -8.96 -4.30 1.86
CA SER A 93 -10.20 -5.03 2.13
C SER A 93 -10.12 -5.74 3.47
N ASP A 94 -11.25 -6.20 3.97
CA ASP A 94 -11.27 -7.18 5.05
C ASP A 94 -11.16 -8.60 4.48
N TRP A 95 -10.45 -9.44 5.22
CA TRP A 95 -10.26 -10.84 4.89
C TRP A 95 -11.59 -11.62 5.04
N ILE A 96 -11.95 -12.35 3.99
CA ILE A 96 -13.11 -13.25 3.94
C ILE A 96 -12.74 -14.65 3.45
N GLY A 97 -11.44 -14.97 3.39
CA GLY A 97 -10.98 -16.27 2.91
C GLY A 97 -11.40 -17.41 3.83
N GLY A 98 -11.41 -18.64 3.29
CA GLY A 98 -11.83 -19.86 3.99
C GLY A 98 -10.85 -20.38 5.06
N HIS A 99 -9.77 -19.66 5.34
CA HIS A 99 -8.79 -19.98 6.39
C HIS A 99 -8.58 -18.77 7.32
N PRO A 100 -8.08 -18.98 8.55
CA PRO A 100 -7.83 -17.90 9.50
C PRO A 100 -6.92 -16.81 8.93
N TYR A 101 -7.17 -15.56 9.32
CA TYR A 101 -6.28 -14.45 9.00
C TYR A 101 -4.96 -14.57 9.78
N GLU A 102 -3.85 -14.58 9.08
CA GLU A 102 -2.52 -14.77 9.69
C GLU A 102 -1.76 -13.46 9.96
N GLY A 103 -2.38 -12.32 9.69
CA GLY A 103 -1.73 -11.02 9.80
C GLY A 103 -0.86 -10.68 8.57
N MET A 104 -0.31 -9.49 8.58
CA MET A 104 0.57 -8.98 7.52
C MET A 104 2.01 -9.33 7.85
N LYS A 105 2.68 -10.11 6.98
CA LYS A 105 4.03 -10.63 7.20
C LYS A 105 4.88 -10.54 5.94
N GLY A 106 6.19 -10.38 6.10
CA GLY A 106 7.17 -10.46 5.01
C GLY A 106 7.22 -9.24 4.08
N PHE A 107 6.56 -8.13 4.42
CA PHE A 107 6.62 -6.87 3.71
C PHE A 107 6.45 -5.68 4.67
N SER A 108 6.70 -4.48 4.19
CA SER A 108 6.28 -3.23 4.84
C SER A 108 5.84 -2.21 3.79
N VAL A 109 4.92 -1.34 4.18
CA VAL A 109 4.59 -0.16 3.38
C VAL A 109 5.64 0.90 3.64
N ALA A 110 6.31 1.36 2.59
CA ALA A 110 7.36 2.37 2.71
C ALA A 110 6.78 3.78 2.48
N LEU A 111 7.06 4.69 3.42
CA LEU A 111 6.77 6.11 3.31
C LEU A 111 8.07 6.89 3.28
N SER A 112 8.23 7.73 2.27
CA SER A 112 9.38 8.61 2.11
C SER A 112 8.93 10.07 2.13
N TYR A 113 9.48 10.85 3.05
CA TYR A 113 9.18 12.27 3.22
C TYR A 113 10.38 13.13 2.83
N GLU A 114 10.12 14.36 2.39
CA GLU A 114 11.19 15.30 2.05
C GLU A 114 12.01 15.69 3.27
N THR A 115 11.37 15.79 4.44
CA THR A 115 12.02 16.23 5.68
C THR A 115 11.97 15.18 6.79
N ALA A 116 12.97 15.20 7.65
CA ALA A 116 13.01 14.38 8.87
C ALA A 116 11.86 14.69 9.83
N ILE A 117 11.38 15.93 9.84
CA ILE A 117 10.28 16.38 10.72
C ILE A 117 8.97 15.72 10.32
N GLU A 118 8.64 15.73 9.03
CA GLU A 118 7.44 15.07 8.50
C GLU A 118 7.46 13.57 8.76
N ALA A 119 8.61 12.92 8.51
CA ALA A 119 8.80 11.50 8.79
C ALA A 119 8.55 11.16 10.27
N ARG A 120 9.12 11.94 11.19
CA ARG A 120 8.90 11.77 12.65
C ARG A 120 7.45 11.97 13.02
N THR A 121 6.80 12.99 12.47
CA THR A 121 5.38 13.29 12.74
C THR A 121 4.48 12.12 12.31
N ALA A 122 4.70 11.57 11.12
CA ALA A 122 3.96 10.41 10.64
C ALA A 122 4.24 9.16 11.48
N PHE A 123 5.50 8.91 11.83
CA PHE A 123 5.89 7.79 12.69
C PHE A 123 5.20 7.86 14.06
N ASP A 124 5.26 9.03 14.73
CA ASP A 124 4.67 9.24 16.06
C ASP A 124 3.14 9.09 16.03
N ALA A 125 2.50 9.43 14.94
CA ALA A 125 1.06 9.24 14.78
C ALA A 125 0.68 7.77 14.53
N LEU A 126 1.43 7.05 13.67
CA LEU A 126 1.18 5.66 13.31
C LEU A 126 1.51 4.68 14.43
N VAL A 127 2.55 4.97 15.24
CA VAL A 127 2.98 4.06 16.32
C VAL A 127 2.02 4.05 17.51
N LYS A 128 1.09 5.02 17.60
CA LYS A 128 0.11 5.09 18.70
C LYS A 128 -0.79 3.84 18.73
N GLY A 129 -0.69 3.09 19.81
CA GLY A 129 -1.41 1.83 19.99
C GLY A 129 -0.82 0.64 19.19
N GLY A 130 0.31 0.87 18.54
CA GLY A 130 1.12 -0.13 17.84
C GLY A 130 2.47 -0.37 18.54
N MET A 131 3.48 -0.77 17.78
CA MET A 131 4.81 -1.11 18.30
C MET A 131 5.90 -0.59 17.37
N ALA A 132 6.89 0.12 17.93
CA ALA A 132 8.12 0.46 17.21
C ALA A 132 9.02 -0.79 17.11
N ILE A 133 9.31 -1.21 15.89
CA ILE A 133 10.29 -2.28 15.61
C ILE A 133 11.71 -1.69 15.63
N LEU A 134 11.87 -0.54 14.97
CA LEU A 134 13.07 0.27 15.02
C LEU A 134 12.65 1.71 15.30
N PRO A 135 12.97 2.26 16.48
CA PRO A 135 12.68 3.64 16.80
C PRO A 135 13.28 4.61 15.78
N MET A 136 12.65 5.76 15.60
CA MET A 136 13.09 6.77 14.66
C MET A 136 14.47 7.30 15.00
N GLN A 137 15.44 7.08 14.14
CA GLN A 137 16.86 7.44 14.31
C GLN A 137 17.48 7.91 13.00
N GLN A 138 18.66 8.47 13.03
CA GLN A 138 19.46 8.76 11.84
C GLN A 138 20.03 7.46 11.28
N SER A 139 20.09 7.37 9.95
CA SER A 139 20.77 6.30 9.21
C SER A 139 21.79 6.88 8.24
N PHE A 140 22.55 6.02 7.55
CA PHE A 140 23.53 6.48 6.55
C PHE A 140 22.88 7.08 5.28
N PHE A 141 21.59 6.82 5.05
CA PHE A 141 20.86 7.26 3.85
C PHE A 141 19.73 8.27 4.13
N ALA A 142 19.33 8.44 5.40
CA ALA A 142 18.26 9.34 5.77
C ALA A 142 18.52 10.00 7.13
N GLU A 143 18.10 11.25 7.29
CA GLU A 143 18.18 11.98 8.58
C GLU A 143 17.22 11.42 9.63
N ALA A 144 16.14 10.80 9.20
CA ALA A 144 15.21 10.06 10.04
C ALA A 144 14.78 8.78 9.34
N PHE A 145 14.92 7.64 10.04
CA PHE A 145 14.51 6.33 9.57
C PHE A 145 13.96 5.52 10.75
N GLY A 146 12.85 4.85 10.56
CA GLY A 146 12.26 4.00 11.58
C GLY A 146 11.32 2.96 10.98
N MET A 147 11.00 1.93 11.77
CA MET A 147 10.10 0.85 11.41
C MET A 147 9.12 0.61 12.55
N LEU A 148 7.87 0.38 12.21
CA LEU A 148 6.82 0.11 13.19
C LEU A 148 5.78 -0.88 12.65
N ILE A 149 5.00 -1.45 13.55
CA ILE A 149 3.71 -2.07 13.24
C ILE A 149 2.66 -1.21 13.93
N ASP A 150 1.68 -0.75 13.18
CA ASP A 150 0.61 0.08 13.74
C ASP A 150 -0.43 -0.76 14.50
N ARG A 151 -1.41 -0.09 15.11
CA ARG A 151 -2.47 -0.73 15.88
C ARG A 151 -3.40 -1.64 15.08
N PHE A 152 -3.35 -1.57 13.74
CA PHE A 152 -4.11 -2.43 12.84
C PHE A 152 -3.30 -3.60 12.30
N GLY A 153 -2.02 -3.70 12.70
CA GLY A 153 -1.10 -4.74 12.28
C GLY A 153 -0.37 -4.46 10.97
N THR A 154 -0.48 -3.26 10.41
CA THR A 154 0.24 -2.88 9.18
C THR A 154 1.69 -2.54 9.50
N PRO A 155 2.66 -3.22 8.85
CA PRO A 155 4.08 -2.90 9.01
C PRO A 155 4.46 -1.70 8.12
N TRP A 156 5.11 -0.73 8.71
CA TRP A 156 5.56 0.51 8.06
C TRP A 156 7.08 0.67 8.17
N THR A 157 7.67 1.14 7.08
CA THR A 157 9.05 1.65 7.04
C THR A 157 8.98 3.13 6.66
N ILE A 158 9.52 4.01 7.49
CA ILE A 158 9.37 5.46 7.33
C ILE A 158 10.73 6.11 7.27
N SER A 159 10.95 6.94 6.24
CA SER A 159 12.18 7.70 6.05
C SER A 159 11.90 9.16 5.71
N GLY A 160 12.83 10.05 6.05
CA GLY A 160 12.76 11.46 5.67
C GLY A 160 14.07 12.19 5.81
N GLY A 161 14.24 13.20 4.97
CA GLY A 161 15.50 13.91 4.79
C GLY A 161 16.58 13.05 4.11
N THR A 162 17.50 13.71 3.42
CA THR A 162 18.66 13.02 2.81
C THR A 162 19.85 13.15 3.75
N SER A 163 20.41 12.03 4.21
CA SER A 163 21.66 12.06 4.95
C SER A 163 22.77 12.58 4.04
N ARG A 164 23.31 13.74 4.36
CA ARG A 164 24.54 14.24 3.70
C ARG A 164 25.72 13.53 4.35
N THR A 165 26.26 12.52 3.67
CA THR A 165 27.59 11.96 3.96
C THR A 165 28.66 12.89 3.45
#